data_5b473a0012ab7da07e2c18f09155dc93
#
_entry.id   5b473a0012ab7da07e2c18f09155dc93
#
_cell.length_a   1.000
_cell.length_b   1.000
_cell.length_c   1.000
_cell.angle_alpha   90.00
_cell.angle_beta   90.00
_cell.angle_gamma   90.00
#
_symmetry.space_group_name_H-M   'P 1'
#
loop_
_entity.id
_entity.type
_entity.pdbx_description
1 polymer ?
#
loop_
_entity_poly.entity_id
_entity_poly.type
_entity_poly.pdbx_seq_one_letter_code
_entity_poly.pdbx_strand_id
1 'polypeptide(L)'
;MPTSISQPIVMVDLKKQYLQMKKQIDEAIHTVIDSTAFINGKEVHAFAEDLAAYLGVKHVIPCANGTDALQISLMALGLKVGDEIIVPDFTYAASAEAIGLLGLTPVFADVDPVTFNLTSKGCEKVLSDKTKAIIPVHLFGQSCDMEPLLAFAKRNDLFVIEDNAQAMGGGYTIFDGSIRKTGTMGHIGCTSFFPSKNLGCYGDGGAVTTNDDELAKRVRMIANHGQKIKYKHDIIGCNSRLDTIQAAILRVKLQYLDRFNALRNEVAS
;
A
#
# COMPACT_ATOMS: atom_id res chain seq x y z
N MET A 1 8.45 -13.28 -45.05
CA MET A 1 9.62 -13.11 -44.16
C MET A 1 9.11 -12.62 -42.84
N PRO A 2 9.41 -13.26 -41.71
CA PRO A 2 9.00 -12.71 -40.45
C PRO A 2 9.73 -11.40 -40.19
N THR A 3 8.99 -10.33 -39.98
CA THR A 3 9.53 -9.04 -39.55
C THR A 3 10.26 -9.25 -38.22
N SER A 4 11.60 -9.10 -38.25
CA SER A 4 12.39 -9.17 -37.04
C SER A 4 11.89 -8.09 -36.07
N ILE A 5 11.40 -8.49 -34.91
CA ILE A 5 11.11 -7.58 -33.79
C ILE A 5 12.45 -6.95 -33.44
N SER A 6 12.67 -5.71 -33.84
CA SER A 6 13.97 -5.01 -33.69
C SER A 6 14.24 -4.51 -32.28
N GLN A 7 13.29 -4.67 -31.33
CA GLN A 7 13.46 -4.24 -29.94
C GLN A 7 12.95 -5.33 -28.98
N PRO A 8 13.65 -5.55 -27.85
CA PRO A 8 13.20 -6.49 -26.84
C PRO A 8 11.87 -6.03 -26.22
N ILE A 9 10.96 -6.98 -26.00
CA ILE A 9 9.73 -6.72 -25.25
C ILE A 9 10.12 -6.52 -23.78
N VAL A 10 9.86 -5.33 -23.24
CA VAL A 10 10.06 -5.04 -21.81
C VAL A 10 8.76 -5.18 -21.05
N MET A 11 8.82 -5.80 -19.86
CA MET A 11 7.64 -6.04 -19.02
C MET A 11 7.00 -4.71 -18.54
N VAL A 12 7.82 -3.70 -18.22
CA VAL A 12 7.37 -2.36 -17.80
C VAL A 12 8.23 -1.31 -18.52
N ASP A 13 7.60 -0.53 -19.39
CA ASP A 13 8.26 0.57 -20.12
C ASP A 13 7.97 1.92 -19.45
N LEU A 14 8.73 2.23 -18.40
CA LEU A 14 8.61 3.49 -17.67
C LEU A 14 8.93 4.72 -18.52
N LYS A 15 9.85 4.58 -19.52
CA LYS A 15 10.19 5.68 -20.43
C LYS A 15 9.01 6.04 -21.32
N LYS A 16 8.35 5.04 -21.89
CA LYS A 16 7.16 5.25 -22.72
C LYS A 16 6.01 5.85 -21.90
N GLN A 17 5.82 5.38 -20.67
CA GLN A 17 4.86 5.94 -19.76
C GLN A 17 5.16 7.43 -19.47
N TYR A 18 6.40 7.78 -19.12
CA TYR A 18 6.82 9.16 -18.88
C TYR A 18 6.55 10.05 -20.10
N LEU A 19 6.91 9.61 -21.31
CA LEU A 19 6.74 10.40 -22.53
C LEU A 19 5.28 10.79 -22.80
N GLN A 20 4.30 9.98 -22.35
CA GLN A 20 2.88 10.30 -22.48
C GLN A 20 2.44 11.46 -21.58
N MET A 21 3.15 11.69 -20.47
CA MET A 21 2.82 12.70 -19.45
C MET A 21 3.95 13.72 -19.26
N LYS A 22 4.96 13.70 -20.17
CA LYS A 22 6.23 14.44 -20.00
C LYS A 22 6.02 15.88 -19.58
N LYS A 23 5.19 16.64 -20.31
CA LYS A 23 4.97 18.05 -20.03
C LYS A 23 4.45 18.28 -18.61
N GLN A 24 3.43 17.53 -18.20
CA GLN A 24 2.79 17.67 -16.86
C GLN A 24 3.77 17.26 -15.75
N ILE A 25 4.53 16.19 -15.94
CA ILE A 25 5.54 15.72 -14.97
C ILE A 25 6.65 16.74 -14.81
N ASP A 26 7.20 17.24 -15.92
CA ASP A 26 8.30 18.21 -15.88
C ASP A 26 7.85 19.52 -15.20
N GLU A 27 6.67 20.03 -15.52
CA GLU A 27 6.07 21.21 -14.88
C GLU A 27 5.86 21.00 -13.37
N ALA A 28 5.35 19.84 -12.97
CA ALA A 28 5.15 19.51 -11.56
C ALA A 28 6.48 19.47 -10.78
N ILE A 29 7.51 18.84 -11.35
CA ILE A 29 8.86 18.77 -10.75
C ILE A 29 9.45 20.19 -10.61
N HIS A 30 9.43 20.97 -11.69
CA HIS A 30 9.98 22.34 -11.68
C HIS A 30 9.28 23.22 -10.63
N THR A 31 7.95 23.11 -10.51
CA THR A 31 7.20 23.85 -9.49
C THR A 31 7.70 23.55 -8.07
N VAL A 32 8.04 22.29 -7.78
CA VAL A 32 8.61 21.93 -6.47
C VAL A 32 10.02 22.48 -6.31
N ILE A 33 10.87 22.39 -7.36
CA ILE A 33 12.24 22.91 -7.32
C ILE A 33 12.22 24.42 -7.07
N ASP A 34 11.40 25.16 -7.80
CA ASP A 34 11.29 26.63 -7.66
C ASP A 34 10.83 27.05 -6.28
N SER A 35 9.95 26.26 -5.64
CA SER A 35 9.45 26.53 -4.29
C SER A 35 10.43 26.13 -3.19
N THR A 36 11.44 25.29 -3.50
CA THR A 36 12.39 24.66 -2.54
C THR A 36 11.74 23.92 -1.38
N ALA A 37 10.43 23.65 -1.42
CA ALA A 37 9.68 22.96 -0.38
C ALA A 37 9.78 21.43 -0.56
N PHE A 38 10.99 20.87 -0.42
CA PHE A 38 11.27 19.46 -0.75
C PHE A 38 10.68 18.46 0.25
N ILE A 39 10.45 18.83 1.49
CA ILE A 39 9.95 17.97 2.56
C ILE A 39 8.64 18.54 3.12
N ASN A 40 7.60 17.67 3.15
CA ASN A 40 6.26 18.02 3.64
C ASN A 40 5.67 19.27 2.97
N GLY A 41 5.99 19.49 1.68
CA GLY A 41 5.41 20.57 0.90
C GLY A 41 3.91 20.36 0.60
N LYS A 42 3.29 21.40 0.05
CA LYS A 42 1.84 21.39 -0.26
C LYS A 42 1.41 20.20 -1.14
N GLU A 43 2.29 19.71 -2.02
CA GLU A 43 1.99 18.60 -2.93
C GLU A 43 1.80 17.27 -2.18
N VAL A 44 2.47 17.09 -1.02
CA VAL A 44 2.29 15.88 -0.19
C VAL A 44 0.89 15.85 0.40
N HIS A 45 0.41 16.97 0.92
CA HIS A 45 -0.94 17.09 1.49
C HIS A 45 -2.00 16.94 0.41
N ALA A 46 -1.84 17.65 -0.71
CA ALA A 46 -2.76 17.57 -1.83
C ALA A 46 -2.81 16.16 -2.45
N PHE A 47 -1.66 15.46 -2.55
CA PHE A 47 -1.64 14.06 -2.99
C PHE A 47 -2.40 13.15 -2.02
N ALA A 48 -2.22 13.34 -0.71
CA ALA A 48 -2.94 12.56 0.29
C ALA A 48 -4.48 12.76 0.18
N GLU A 49 -4.92 13.99 -0.04
CA GLU A 49 -6.33 14.33 -0.25
C GLU A 49 -6.87 13.74 -1.56
N ASP A 50 -6.15 13.90 -2.67
CA ASP A 50 -6.53 13.36 -3.98
C ASP A 50 -6.64 11.81 -3.91
N LEU A 51 -5.68 11.15 -3.26
CA LEU A 51 -5.69 9.70 -3.13
C LEU A 51 -6.79 9.22 -2.16
N ALA A 52 -7.06 9.96 -1.08
CA ALA A 52 -8.16 9.65 -0.16
C ALA A 52 -9.52 9.73 -0.88
N ALA A 53 -9.73 10.77 -1.68
CA ALA A 53 -10.93 10.92 -2.50
C ALA A 53 -11.07 9.78 -3.53
N TYR A 54 -9.97 9.42 -4.22
CA TYR A 54 -9.95 8.33 -5.20
C TYR A 54 -10.30 6.96 -4.58
N LEU A 55 -9.76 6.69 -3.37
CA LEU A 55 -9.98 5.43 -2.66
C LEU A 55 -11.28 5.38 -1.86
N GLY A 56 -11.88 6.52 -1.56
CA GLY A 56 -13.05 6.62 -0.69
C GLY A 56 -12.75 6.33 0.77
N VAL A 57 -11.57 6.76 1.27
CA VAL A 57 -11.15 6.61 2.67
C VAL A 57 -10.98 7.96 3.36
N LYS A 58 -11.08 7.98 4.69
CA LYS A 58 -10.90 9.22 5.46
C LYS A 58 -9.45 9.71 5.49
N HIS A 59 -8.50 8.78 5.62
CA HIS A 59 -7.12 9.11 5.87
C HIS A 59 -6.18 8.37 4.92
N VAL A 60 -5.30 9.14 4.29
CA VAL A 60 -4.09 8.68 3.61
C VAL A 60 -2.91 9.34 4.30
N ILE A 61 -1.94 8.56 4.70
CA ILE A 61 -0.70 9.01 5.34
C ILE A 61 0.47 8.58 4.46
N PRO A 62 1.02 9.48 3.63
CA PRO A 62 2.18 9.19 2.80
C PRO A 62 3.42 8.89 3.65
N CYS A 63 4.22 7.91 3.20
CA CYS A 63 5.45 7.46 3.85
C CYS A 63 6.55 7.14 2.82
N ALA A 64 7.72 6.72 3.28
CA ALA A 64 8.89 6.58 2.44
C ALA A 64 8.80 5.44 1.42
N ASN A 65 8.12 4.33 1.74
CA ASN A 65 7.97 3.17 0.87
C ASN A 65 6.89 2.21 1.40
N GLY A 66 6.59 1.14 0.64
CA GLY A 66 5.58 0.15 1.02
C GLY A 66 5.96 -0.70 2.23
N THR A 67 7.24 -1.02 2.42
CA THR A 67 7.74 -1.77 3.59
C THR A 67 7.56 -0.95 4.87
N ASP A 68 7.91 0.34 4.81
CA ASP A 68 7.65 1.28 5.91
C ASP A 68 6.15 1.39 6.22
N ALA A 69 5.28 1.39 5.19
CA ALA A 69 3.83 1.41 5.41
C ALA A 69 3.37 0.21 6.25
N LEU A 70 3.87 -1.00 5.97
CA LEU A 70 3.59 -2.22 6.75
C LEU A 70 4.15 -2.11 8.17
N GLN A 71 5.43 -1.71 8.32
CA GLN A 71 6.10 -1.58 9.61
C GLN A 71 5.38 -0.55 10.50
N ILE A 72 5.09 0.64 9.98
CA ILE A 72 4.39 1.70 10.72
C ILE A 72 3.00 1.25 11.13
N SER A 73 2.30 0.50 10.27
CA SER A 73 0.97 -0.03 10.55
C SER A 73 1.00 -1.03 11.71
N LEU A 74 1.94 -1.97 11.71
CA LEU A 74 2.15 -2.91 12.81
C LEU A 74 2.49 -2.20 14.13
N MET A 75 3.37 -1.18 14.08
CA MET A 75 3.68 -0.35 15.26
C MET A 75 2.45 0.42 15.77
N ALA A 76 1.59 0.92 14.86
CA ALA A 76 0.39 1.68 15.23
C ALA A 76 -0.66 0.82 15.94
N LEU A 77 -0.71 -0.47 15.67
CA LEU A 77 -1.61 -1.41 16.36
C LEU A 77 -1.18 -1.71 17.80
N GLY A 78 0.04 -1.35 18.20
CA GLY A 78 0.54 -1.56 19.57
C GLY A 78 0.82 -3.01 19.91
N LEU A 79 1.16 -3.81 18.91
CA LEU A 79 1.51 -5.22 19.04
C LEU A 79 2.82 -5.38 19.84
N LYS A 80 3.00 -6.53 20.47
CA LYS A 80 4.12 -6.82 21.36
C LYS A 80 5.01 -7.91 20.79
N VAL A 81 6.28 -7.89 21.16
CA VAL A 81 7.23 -8.95 20.84
C VAL A 81 6.62 -10.32 21.17
N GLY A 82 6.62 -11.22 20.20
CA GLY A 82 6.05 -12.57 20.30
C GLY A 82 4.58 -12.69 19.90
N ASP A 83 3.89 -11.57 19.64
CA ASP A 83 2.58 -11.63 18.98
C ASP A 83 2.74 -12.20 17.57
N GLU A 84 1.79 -13.04 17.17
CA GLU A 84 1.80 -13.73 15.88
C GLU A 84 0.94 -13.00 14.84
N ILE A 85 1.50 -12.89 13.62
CA ILE A 85 0.83 -12.26 12.50
C ILE A 85 0.75 -13.27 11.35
N ILE A 86 -0.46 -13.63 10.93
CA ILE A 86 -0.66 -14.51 9.79
C ILE A 86 -0.39 -13.74 8.50
N VAL A 87 0.47 -14.31 7.67
CA VAL A 87 0.89 -13.78 6.37
C VAL A 87 0.91 -14.90 5.35
N PRO A 88 0.58 -14.67 4.05
CA PRO A 88 0.69 -15.71 3.04
C PRO A 88 2.15 -16.14 2.86
N ASP A 89 2.38 -17.43 2.62
CA ASP A 89 3.71 -17.98 2.32
C ASP A 89 4.16 -17.66 0.88
N PHE A 90 3.23 -17.28 0.02
CA PHE A 90 3.48 -16.84 -1.35
C PHE A 90 3.22 -15.34 -1.50
N THR A 91 4.26 -14.54 -1.24
CA THR A 91 4.23 -13.07 -1.33
C THR A 91 5.64 -12.51 -1.52
N TYR A 92 5.74 -11.19 -1.69
CA TYR A 92 7.02 -10.49 -1.61
C TYR A 92 7.52 -10.46 -0.15
N ALA A 93 8.83 -10.63 0.05
CA ALA A 93 9.44 -10.75 1.39
C ALA A 93 9.05 -9.65 2.38
N ALA A 94 8.77 -8.42 1.90
CA ALA A 94 8.43 -7.27 2.74
C ALA A 94 7.25 -7.52 3.68
N SER A 95 6.25 -8.32 3.26
CA SER A 95 5.07 -8.62 4.10
C SER A 95 5.46 -9.38 5.37
N ALA A 96 6.44 -10.32 5.29
CA ALA A 96 6.97 -11.06 6.45
C ALA A 96 8.12 -10.33 7.14
N GLU A 97 8.96 -9.63 6.37
CA GLU A 97 10.12 -8.88 6.85
C GLU A 97 9.72 -7.80 7.86
N ALA A 98 8.67 -7.03 7.56
CA ALA A 98 8.14 -5.98 8.45
C ALA A 98 7.69 -6.55 9.81
N ILE A 99 7.17 -7.78 9.84
CA ILE A 99 6.79 -8.49 11.06
C ILE A 99 8.05 -8.83 11.87
N GLY A 100 9.04 -9.48 11.23
CA GLY A 100 10.28 -9.91 11.86
C GLY A 100 11.12 -8.76 12.42
N LEU A 101 11.21 -7.63 11.70
CA LEU A 101 11.96 -6.43 12.13
C LEU A 101 11.43 -5.84 13.43
N LEU A 102 10.17 -6.04 13.75
CA LEU A 102 9.54 -5.57 15.00
C LEU A 102 9.58 -6.59 16.15
N GLY A 103 10.26 -7.75 15.95
CA GLY A 103 10.27 -8.83 16.93
C GLY A 103 8.93 -9.56 17.06
N LEU A 104 8.00 -9.34 16.13
CA LEU A 104 6.77 -10.10 15.99
C LEU A 104 7.07 -11.42 15.29
N THR A 105 6.14 -12.37 15.37
CA THR A 105 6.31 -13.71 14.78
C THR A 105 5.49 -13.83 13.50
N PRO A 106 6.09 -13.92 12.30
CA PRO A 106 5.35 -14.23 11.09
C PRO A 106 4.89 -15.69 11.13
N VAL A 107 3.59 -15.91 10.95
CA VAL A 107 2.99 -17.24 10.83
C VAL A 107 2.52 -17.41 9.40
N PHE A 108 3.22 -18.27 8.67
CA PHE A 108 2.92 -18.48 7.25
C PHE A 108 1.71 -19.38 7.07
N ALA A 109 0.74 -18.89 6.28
CA ALA A 109 -0.43 -19.65 5.86
C ALA A 109 -0.36 -19.93 4.37
N ASP A 110 -0.66 -21.18 4.02
CA ASP A 110 -0.73 -21.62 2.63
C ASP A 110 -1.82 -20.87 1.86
N VAL A 111 -1.54 -20.53 0.61
CA VAL A 111 -2.43 -19.78 -0.26
C VAL A 111 -3.33 -20.70 -1.08
N ASP A 112 -4.40 -20.17 -1.64
CA ASP A 112 -5.21 -20.88 -2.61
C ASP A 112 -4.42 -21.13 -3.91
N PRO A 113 -4.34 -22.37 -4.41
CA PRO A 113 -3.48 -22.71 -5.55
C PRO A 113 -3.95 -22.12 -6.89
N VAL A 114 -5.17 -21.59 -6.96
CA VAL A 114 -5.74 -20.99 -8.18
C VAL A 114 -5.56 -19.47 -8.17
N THR A 115 -5.84 -18.83 -7.03
CA THR A 115 -5.80 -17.38 -6.90
C THR A 115 -4.47 -16.85 -6.34
N PHE A 116 -3.68 -17.72 -5.73
CA PHE A 116 -2.43 -17.38 -5.00
C PHE A 116 -2.64 -16.39 -3.86
N ASN A 117 -3.86 -16.23 -3.39
CA ASN A 117 -4.23 -15.33 -2.32
C ASN A 117 -4.51 -16.07 -1.00
N LEU A 118 -4.30 -15.37 0.11
CA LEU A 118 -4.65 -15.84 1.44
C LEU A 118 -6.16 -16.08 1.55
N THR A 119 -6.56 -17.18 2.21
CA THR A 119 -7.97 -17.51 2.46
C THR A 119 -8.24 -17.64 3.95
N SER A 120 -9.50 -17.45 4.37
CA SER A 120 -9.91 -17.69 5.75
C SER A 120 -9.63 -19.14 6.21
N LYS A 121 -9.81 -20.12 5.30
CA LYS A 121 -9.48 -21.54 5.59
C LYS A 121 -7.98 -21.77 5.80
N GLY A 122 -7.13 -21.06 5.05
CA GLY A 122 -5.68 -21.08 5.27
C GLY A 122 -5.33 -20.50 6.65
N CYS A 123 -5.92 -19.36 7.01
CA CYS A 123 -5.73 -18.75 8.31
C CYS A 123 -6.20 -19.63 9.48
N GLU A 124 -7.34 -20.33 9.34
CA GLU A 124 -7.87 -21.22 10.37
C GLU A 124 -6.90 -22.35 10.76
N LYS A 125 -6.10 -22.85 9.81
CA LYS A 125 -5.16 -23.95 10.06
C LYS A 125 -3.95 -23.53 10.92
N VAL A 126 -3.64 -22.25 10.97
CA VAL A 126 -2.44 -21.71 11.63
C VAL A 126 -2.77 -20.75 12.77
N LEU A 127 -4.05 -20.55 13.06
CA LEU A 127 -4.52 -19.69 14.14
C LEU A 127 -4.06 -20.23 15.51
N SER A 128 -3.59 -19.33 16.37
CA SER A 128 -3.25 -19.61 17.76
C SER A 128 -3.75 -18.49 18.69
N ASP A 129 -3.66 -18.70 20.00
CA ASP A 129 -3.99 -17.68 21.01
C ASP A 129 -3.08 -16.45 20.96
N LYS A 130 -1.91 -16.57 20.33
CA LYS A 130 -0.95 -15.47 20.13
C LYS A 130 -1.22 -14.67 18.86
N THR A 131 -2.07 -15.16 17.98
CA THR A 131 -2.41 -14.45 16.73
C THR A 131 -3.14 -13.15 17.05
N LYS A 132 -2.65 -12.04 16.48
CA LYS A 132 -3.21 -10.68 16.70
C LYS A 132 -3.62 -9.98 15.42
N ALA A 133 -3.07 -10.37 14.28
CA ALA A 133 -3.43 -9.77 12.99
C ALA A 133 -3.26 -10.75 11.84
N ILE A 134 -3.88 -10.41 10.71
CA ILE A 134 -3.64 -11.03 9.41
C ILE A 134 -3.22 -9.97 8.41
N ILE A 135 -2.33 -10.35 7.48
CA ILE A 135 -1.91 -9.50 6.36
C ILE A 135 -2.33 -10.18 5.04
N PRO A 136 -3.57 -9.98 4.56
CA PRO A 136 -3.92 -10.37 3.20
C PRO A 136 -3.15 -9.51 2.19
N VAL A 137 -2.53 -10.18 1.21
CA VAL A 137 -1.80 -9.52 0.12
C VAL A 137 -2.62 -9.62 -1.16
N HIS A 138 -2.95 -8.50 -1.77
CA HIS A 138 -3.65 -8.46 -3.06
C HIS A 138 -2.67 -8.71 -4.20
N LEU A 139 -2.27 -9.97 -4.34
CA LEU A 139 -1.15 -10.36 -5.18
C LEU A 139 -1.45 -10.14 -6.67
N PHE A 140 -0.47 -9.59 -7.40
CA PHE A 140 -0.54 -9.28 -8.83
C PHE A 140 -1.73 -8.39 -9.26
N GLY A 141 -2.34 -7.69 -8.30
CA GLY A 141 -3.50 -6.83 -8.55
C GLY A 141 -4.85 -7.52 -8.36
N GLN A 142 -4.87 -8.80 -8.00
CA GLN A 142 -6.08 -9.54 -7.69
C GLN A 142 -6.42 -9.39 -6.20
N SER A 143 -7.64 -8.90 -5.90
CA SER A 143 -8.11 -8.83 -4.51
C SER A 143 -8.19 -10.22 -3.88
N CYS A 144 -7.76 -10.34 -2.62
CA CYS A 144 -8.18 -11.46 -1.78
C CYS A 144 -9.72 -11.48 -1.66
N ASP A 145 -10.28 -12.64 -1.36
CA ASP A 145 -11.70 -12.75 -0.98
C ASP A 145 -11.87 -12.17 0.44
N MET A 146 -12.17 -10.86 0.49
CA MET A 146 -12.09 -10.08 1.71
C MET A 146 -13.23 -10.37 2.70
N GLU A 147 -14.44 -10.65 2.24
CA GLU A 147 -15.56 -10.85 3.17
C GLU A 147 -15.36 -12.05 4.10
N PRO A 148 -14.96 -13.25 3.63
CA PRO A 148 -14.62 -14.36 4.54
C PRO A 148 -13.42 -14.06 5.46
N LEU A 149 -12.41 -13.33 4.97
CA LEU A 149 -11.25 -12.93 5.78
C LEU A 149 -11.64 -11.94 6.88
N LEU A 150 -12.45 -10.93 6.57
CA LEU A 150 -12.96 -9.97 7.54
C LEU A 150 -13.86 -10.64 8.58
N ALA A 151 -14.72 -11.56 8.14
CA ALA A 151 -15.56 -12.34 9.05
C ALA A 151 -14.72 -13.23 9.97
N PHE A 152 -13.67 -13.88 9.46
CA PHE A 152 -12.72 -14.66 10.25
C PHE A 152 -11.98 -13.77 11.26
N ALA A 153 -11.45 -12.65 10.85
CA ALA A 153 -10.74 -11.72 11.72
C ALA A 153 -11.66 -11.20 12.85
N LYS A 154 -12.89 -10.83 12.51
CA LYS A 154 -13.88 -10.36 13.50
C LYS A 154 -14.22 -11.42 14.55
N ARG A 155 -14.39 -12.70 14.14
CA ARG A 155 -14.69 -13.80 15.10
C ARG A 155 -13.55 -14.07 16.07
N ASN A 156 -12.31 -13.77 15.67
CA ASN A 156 -11.11 -14.08 16.44
C ASN A 156 -10.44 -12.83 17.04
N ASP A 157 -11.10 -11.66 16.99
CA ASP A 157 -10.59 -10.37 17.48
C ASP A 157 -9.20 -10.01 16.91
N LEU A 158 -9.04 -10.17 15.58
CA LEU A 158 -7.80 -9.93 14.85
C LEU A 158 -7.87 -8.62 14.07
N PHE A 159 -6.74 -7.93 14.01
CA PHE A 159 -6.57 -6.84 13.07
C PHE A 159 -6.36 -7.35 11.63
N VAL A 160 -6.81 -6.55 10.65
CA VAL A 160 -6.60 -6.82 9.22
C VAL A 160 -5.80 -5.67 8.65
N ILE A 161 -4.60 -5.97 8.11
CA ILE A 161 -3.72 -5.04 7.41
C ILE A 161 -3.66 -5.49 5.95
N GLU A 162 -4.28 -4.75 5.04
CA GLU A 162 -4.21 -5.08 3.61
C GLU A 162 -2.86 -4.66 3.03
N ASP A 163 -2.09 -5.61 2.50
CA ASP A 163 -0.95 -5.30 1.65
C ASP A 163 -1.44 -5.08 0.21
N ASN A 164 -1.59 -3.80 -0.11
CA ASN A 164 -2.09 -3.31 -1.40
C ASN A 164 -0.96 -2.87 -2.36
N ALA A 165 0.29 -3.27 -2.08
CA ALA A 165 1.45 -2.81 -2.85
C ALA A 165 1.40 -3.15 -4.35
N GLN A 166 0.59 -4.12 -4.77
CA GLN A 166 0.46 -4.54 -6.16
C GLN A 166 -0.93 -4.29 -6.76
N ALA A 167 -1.89 -3.75 -5.98
CA ALA A 167 -3.29 -3.70 -6.39
C ALA A 167 -3.92 -2.30 -6.33
N MET A 168 -3.10 -1.23 -6.40
CA MET A 168 -3.63 0.14 -6.41
C MET A 168 -4.62 0.35 -7.57
N GLY A 169 -5.85 0.76 -7.20
CA GLY A 169 -6.96 0.93 -8.13
C GLY A 169 -7.80 -0.33 -8.37
N GLY A 170 -7.39 -1.48 -7.82
CA GLY A 170 -8.19 -2.70 -7.83
C GLY A 170 -9.50 -2.55 -7.05
N GLY A 171 -10.47 -3.40 -7.34
CA GLY A 171 -11.77 -3.43 -6.68
C GLY A 171 -12.17 -4.82 -6.22
N TYR A 172 -12.96 -4.87 -5.16
CA TYR A 172 -13.62 -6.06 -4.65
C TYR A 172 -15.13 -5.81 -4.61
N THR A 173 -15.91 -6.71 -5.22
CA THR A 173 -17.38 -6.64 -5.18
C THR A 173 -17.87 -7.35 -3.91
N ILE A 174 -18.46 -6.61 -3.00
CA ILE A 174 -19.06 -7.15 -1.77
C ILE A 174 -20.47 -7.71 -2.02
N PHE A 175 -21.00 -8.48 -1.07
CA PHE A 175 -22.27 -9.20 -1.22
C PHE A 175 -23.46 -8.30 -1.58
N ASP A 176 -23.45 -7.04 -1.17
CA ASP A 176 -24.52 -6.09 -1.53
C ASP A 176 -24.41 -5.53 -2.97
N GLY A 177 -23.41 -5.99 -3.73
CA GLY A 177 -23.13 -5.57 -5.10
C GLY A 177 -22.33 -4.29 -5.22
N SER A 178 -21.98 -3.61 -4.12
CA SER A 178 -21.11 -2.45 -4.17
C SER A 178 -19.64 -2.84 -4.37
N ILE A 179 -18.86 -1.94 -4.97
CA ILE A 179 -17.43 -2.15 -5.19
C ILE A 179 -16.64 -1.31 -4.21
N ARG A 180 -15.73 -1.95 -3.47
CA ARG A 180 -14.74 -1.28 -2.64
C ARG A 180 -13.35 -1.39 -3.23
N LYS A 181 -12.57 -0.33 -3.12
CA LYS A 181 -11.17 -0.35 -3.56
C LYS A 181 -10.33 -1.23 -2.62
N THR A 182 -9.37 -1.97 -3.18
CA THR A 182 -8.38 -2.71 -2.39
C THR A 182 -7.55 -1.76 -1.52
N GLY A 183 -7.17 -2.22 -0.32
CA GLY A 183 -6.49 -1.40 0.69
C GLY A 183 -7.41 -0.47 1.48
N THR A 184 -8.75 -0.69 1.45
CA THR A 184 -9.74 0.16 2.15
C THR A 184 -10.75 -0.60 3.00
N MET A 185 -10.64 -1.93 3.04
CA MET A 185 -11.63 -2.82 3.66
C MET A 185 -11.21 -3.31 5.05
N GLY A 186 -9.91 -3.46 5.27
CA GLY A 186 -9.34 -3.79 6.57
C GLY A 186 -9.29 -2.60 7.54
N HIS A 187 -8.63 -2.79 8.67
CA HIS A 187 -8.38 -1.72 9.64
C HIS A 187 -7.37 -0.71 9.07
N ILE A 188 -6.39 -1.21 8.33
CA ILE A 188 -5.31 -0.44 7.71
C ILE A 188 -5.03 -1.03 6.32
N GLY A 189 -4.76 -0.18 5.33
CA GLY A 189 -4.19 -0.56 4.04
C GLY A 189 -2.79 0.02 3.88
N CYS A 190 -1.89 -0.76 3.26
CA CYS A 190 -0.49 -0.38 3.01
C CYS A 190 -0.23 -0.44 1.51
N THR A 191 0.31 0.61 0.94
CA THR A 191 0.61 0.61 -0.50
C THR A 191 2.03 1.09 -0.78
N SER A 192 2.54 0.70 -1.96
CA SER A 192 3.86 1.08 -2.46
C SER A 192 3.71 1.90 -3.73
N PHE A 193 4.53 2.94 -3.84
CA PHE A 193 4.68 3.74 -5.04
C PHE A 193 6.03 3.52 -5.73
N PHE A 194 6.67 2.34 -5.52
CA PHE A 194 7.86 1.96 -6.26
C PHE A 194 7.62 2.11 -7.78
N PRO A 195 8.59 2.54 -8.59
CA PRO A 195 8.38 2.98 -9.98
C PRO A 195 7.58 2.04 -10.88
N SER A 196 7.73 0.72 -10.72
CA SER A 196 7.01 -0.28 -11.52
C SER A 196 5.60 -0.60 -11.05
N LYS A 197 5.16 -0.04 -9.91
CA LYS A 197 3.81 -0.26 -9.38
C LYS A 197 2.75 0.43 -10.24
N ASN A 198 1.49 0.04 -10.09
CA ASN A 198 0.36 0.61 -10.82
C ASN A 198 0.34 2.14 -10.75
N LEU A 199 0.53 2.67 -9.55
CA LEU A 199 0.78 4.09 -9.29
C LEU A 199 2.21 4.19 -8.74
N GLY A 200 3.19 4.44 -9.60
CA GLY A 200 4.61 4.50 -9.22
C GLY A 200 5.18 5.91 -9.35
N CYS A 201 5.94 6.35 -8.36
CA CYS A 201 6.73 7.59 -8.41
C CYS A 201 8.07 7.38 -9.13
N TYR A 202 8.97 8.33 -9.08
CA TYR A 202 10.32 8.26 -9.69
C TYR A 202 11.40 8.12 -8.61
N GLY A 203 11.16 7.24 -7.67
CA GLY A 203 11.98 6.88 -6.52
C GLY A 203 11.16 5.99 -5.62
N ASP A 204 11.44 6.00 -4.32
CA ASP A 204 10.63 5.31 -3.34
C ASP A 204 9.45 6.15 -2.88
N GLY A 205 8.38 5.47 -2.50
CA GLY A 205 7.18 6.06 -1.95
C GLY A 205 6.21 4.99 -1.47
N GLY A 206 5.36 5.35 -0.55
CA GLY A 206 4.30 4.52 -0.02
C GLY A 206 3.23 5.34 0.69
N ALA A 207 2.17 4.67 1.12
CA ALA A 207 1.15 5.28 1.98
C ALA A 207 0.45 4.24 2.84
N VAL A 208 -0.04 4.70 3.98
CA VAL A 208 -0.97 4.00 4.85
C VAL A 208 -2.35 4.61 4.69
N THR A 209 -3.38 3.76 4.59
CA THR A 209 -4.79 4.16 4.51
C THR A 209 -5.58 3.63 5.69
N THR A 210 -6.51 4.40 6.22
CA THR A 210 -7.43 3.94 7.27
C THR A 210 -8.67 4.84 7.37
N ASN A 211 -9.75 4.30 7.90
CA ASN A 211 -10.94 5.06 8.27
C ASN A 211 -11.01 5.38 9.77
N ASP A 212 -10.07 4.86 10.56
CA ASP A 212 -9.98 5.07 12.01
C ASP A 212 -9.14 6.32 12.32
N ASP A 213 -9.75 7.28 13.01
CA ASP A 213 -9.12 8.55 13.33
C ASP A 213 -7.95 8.41 14.32
N GLU A 214 -8.04 7.46 15.26
CA GLU A 214 -6.98 7.23 16.26
C GLU A 214 -5.80 6.47 15.65
N LEU A 215 -6.06 5.46 14.81
CA LEU A 215 -4.99 4.80 14.04
C LEU A 215 -4.28 5.81 13.12
N ALA A 216 -5.02 6.67 12.44
CA ALA A 216 -4.43 7.71 11.58
C ALA A 216 -3.50 8.66 12.36
N LYS A 217 -3.90 9.07 13.57
CA LYS A 217 -3.06 9.89 14.46
C LYS A 217 -1.79 9.16 14.87
N ARG A 218 -1.90 7.89 15.27
CA ARG A 218 -0.75 7.07 15.67
C ARG A 218 0.21 6.85 14.51
N VAL A 219 -0.30 6.51 13.32
CA VAL A 219 0.52 6.34 12.10
C VAL A 219 1.29 7.61 11.78
N ARG A 220 0.65 8.80 11.80
CA ARG A 220 1.33 10.08 11.58
C ARG A 220 2.42 10.36 12.61
N MET A 221 2.17 10.05 13.88
CA MET A 221 3.18 10.22 14.93
C MET A 221 4.37 9.29 14.69
N ILE A 222 4.14 8.01 14.44
CA ILE A 222 5.20 7.02 14.21
C ILE A 222 6.04 7.41 13.01
N ALA A 223 5.42 7.76 11.88
CA ALA A 223 6.11 8.18 10.65
C ALA A 223 6.96 9.44 10.83
N ASN A 224 6.75 10.20 11.90
CA ASN A 224 7.45 11.43 12.22
C ASN A 224 8.15 11.35 13.59
N HIS A 225 9.01 10.36 13.78
CA HIS A 225 9.83 10.19 14.99
C HIS A 225 9.04 10.11 16.31
N GLY A 226 7.77 9.65 16.28
CA GLY A 226 6.91 9.58 17.46
C GLY A 226 6.43 10.94 18.00
N GLN A 227 6.53 12.00 17.19
CA GLN A 227 6.15 13.36 17.58
C GLN A 227 4.66 13.61 17.36
N LYS A 228 3.98 14.06 18.42
CA LYS A 228 2.67 14.70 18.33
C LYS A 228 2.78 16.21 18.09
N ILE A 229 3.72 16.81 18.76
CA ILE A 229 4.09 18.24 18.66
C ILE A 229 5.60 18.30 18.44
N LYS A 230 6.07 19.23 17.63
CA LYS A 230 7.50 19.40 17.32
C LYS A 230 8.34 19.38 18.61
N TYR A 231 9.36 18.51 18.64
CA TYR A 231 10.28 18.24 19.76
C TYR A 231 9.66 17.54 20.99
N LYS A 232 8.40 17.02 20.88
CA LYS A 232 7.79 16.17 21.93
C LYS A 232 7.55 14.78 21.37
N HIS A 233 8.42 13.84 21.75
CA HIS A 233 8.39 12.45 21.31
C HIS A 233 7.68 11.59 22.36
N ASP A 234 6.42 11.25 22.13
CA ASP A 234 5.59 10.51 23.09
C ASP A 234 5.76 8.99 22.94
N ILE A 235 6.14 8.54 21.76
CA ILE A 235 6.34 7.11 21.41
C ILE A 235 7.59 6.96 20.54
N ILE A 236 8.07 5.72 20.40
CA ILE A 236 9.10 5.39 19.42
C ILE A 236 8.51 5.47 18.02
N GLY A 237 9.21 6.13 17.12
CA GLY A 237 8.82 6.26 15.72
C GLY A 237 10.03 6.14 14.78
N CYS A 238 9.79 6.40 13.52
CA CYS A 238 10.79 6.40 12.45
C CYS A 238 10.72 7.70 11.63
N ASN A 239 11.69 7.90 10.75
CA ASN A 239 11.66 8.96 9.75
C ASN A 239 11.14 8.36 8.44
N SER A 240 9.84 8.43 8.21
CA SER A 240 9.24 7.87 7.01
C SER A 240 8.28 8.88 6.39
N ARG A 241 8.71 9.47 5.27
CA ARG A 241 8.01 10.55 4.58
C ARG A 241 8.06 10.33 3.08
N LEU A 242 7.03 10.78 2.38
CA LEU A 242 7.05 10.92 0.93
C LEU A 242 7.64 12.29 0.58
N ASP A 243 8.68 12.32 -0.26
CA ASP A 243 9.26 13.57 -0.72
C ASP A 243 8.29 14.35 -1.60
N THR A 244 8.34 15.70 -1.52
CA THR A 244 7.40 16.56 -2.24
C THR A 244 7.48 16.36 -3.76
N ILE A 245 8.66 16.13 -4.32
CA ILE A 245 8.84 15.83 -5.74
C ILE A 245 8.07 14.55 -6.12
N GLN A 246 8.18 13.49 -5.31
CA GLN A 246 7.48 12.24 -5.58
C GLN A 246 5.96 12.41 -5.48
N ALA A 247 5.48 13.18 -4.52
CA ALA A 247 4.06 13.50 -4.39
C ALA A 247 3.53 14.27 -5.61
N ALA A 248 4.27 15.24 -6.12
CA ALA A 248 3.91 15.99 -7.32
C ALA A 248 3.78 15.09 -8.55
N ILE A 249 4.73 14.17 -8.74
CA ILE A 249 4.70 13.16 -9.81
C ILE A 249 3.47 12.24 -9.66
N LEU A 250 3.21 11.77 -8.44
CA LEU A 250 2.09 10.87 -8.17
C LEU A 250 0.73 11.55 -8.41
N ARG A 251 0.57 12.82 -8.12
CA ARG A 251 -0.65 13.58 -8.42
C ARG A 251 -0.94 13.61 -9.92
N VAL A 252 0.07 13.82 -10.75
CA VAL A 252 -0.08 13.74 -12.21
C VAL A 252 -0.49 12.32 -12.61
N LYS A 253 0.22 11.31 -12.14
CA LYS A 253 -0.01 9.91 -12.53
C LYS A 253 -1.33 9.34 -12.02
N LEU A 254 -1.84 9.80 -10.89
CA LEU A 254 -3.13 9.38 -10.34
C LEU A 254 -4.29 9.62 -11.32
N GLN A 255 -4.23 10.71 -12.09
CA GLN A 255 -5.24 11.03 -13.11
C GLN A 255 -5.30 10.00 -14.26
N TYR A 256 -4.25 9.22 -14.44
CA TYR A 256 -4.14 8.21 -15.49
C TYR A 256 -4.26 6.77 -14.99
N LEU A 257 -4.38 6.57 -13.66
CA LEU A 257 -4.30 5.24 -13.03
C LEU A 257 -5.33 4.26 -13.59
N ASP A 258 -6.61 4.65 -13.63
CA ASP A 258 -7.67 3.75 -14.11
C ASP A 258 -7.48 3.39 -15.59
N ARG A 259 -7.05 4.36 -16.42
CA ARG A 259 -6.73 4.10 -17.83
C ARG A 259 -5.59 3.10 -17.96
N PHE A 260 -4.51 3.25 -17.18
CA PHE A 260 -3.38 2.31 -17.23
C PHE A 260 -3.74 0.93 -16.71
N ASN A 261 -4.59 0.83 -15.69
CA ASN A 261 -5.10 -0.44 -15.20
C ASN A 261 -6.00 -1.12 -16.25
N ALA A 262 -6.88 -0.38 -16.91
CA ALA A 262 -7.72 -0.90 -17.99
C ALA A 262 -6.87 -1.45 -19.16
N LEU A 263 -5.85 -0.71 -19.60
CA LEU A 263 -4.93 -1.17 -20.66
C LEU A 263 -4.15 -2.43 -20.26
N ARG A 264 -3.76 -2.58 -18.98
CA ARG A 264 -3.12 -3.82 -18.51
C ARG A 264 -4.07 -5.01 -18.58
N ASN A 265 -5.34 -4.83 -18.20
CA ASN A 265 -6.36 -5.87 -18.29
C ASN A 265 -6.63 -6.26 -19.76
N GLU A 266 -6.72 -5.28 -20.65
CA GLU A 266 -6.89 -5.53 -22.10
C GLU A 266 -5.75 -6.38 -22.69
N VAL A 267 -4.50 -6.11 -22.29
CA VAL A 267 -3.32 -6.86 -22.76
C VAL A 267 -3.26 -8.26 -22.16
N ALA A 268 -3.83 -8.49 -20.97
CA ALA A 268 -3.84 -9.77 -20.28
C ALA A 268 -4.96 -10.71 -20.74
N SER A 269 -6.01 -10.18 -21.40
CA SER A 269 -7.16 -10.94 -21.95
C SER A 269 -6.91 -11.41 -23.35
#